data_60d86b686781e84b34b0aa6cc4199542
#
_entry.id   60d86b686781e84b34b0aa6cc4199542
#
_cell.length_a   1.000
_cell.length_b   1.000
_cell.length_c   1.000
_cell.angle_alpha   90.00
_cell.angle_beta   90.00
_cell.angle_gamma   90.00
#
_symmetry.space_group_name_H-M   'P 1'
#
loop_
_entity.id
_entity.type
_entity.pdbx_description
1 polymer ?
#
loop_
_entity_poly.entity_id
_entity_poly.type
_entity_poly.pdbx_seq_one_letter_code
_entity_poly.pdbx_strand_id
1 'polypeptide(L)'
;MRRKILLASCVPLLYLSHLIAATWLSYGNDPQRTGWSPQETDLNRDNAKSIGLLWKTHVDNQPRELNSLTAPVNVEWVVTDKGMAEIVVVAGASDNLFSMDADTGKLLWKKTFVVEGKSRQEPFWLCPNALNATPLIRKERLSASVFAIASDGKLHVLSVIDGEDRVPPQQFVPPFSKNWSLNLAGGVLYTSTSQGCNGAKSGVYAMDLGTDGRPVTFFQAANGGAGIWGRAGVAVSKAGMVIAQTGDGSYDASRNQFPDTILQLSAKDLKLVDYFTPANHNYLTRKDLDMGSTSATIFSMNGKEIVAAGGKEGVVYLLDAQHVGGPDHKTPLFRSPVLVNEDADFAGHGIWGAFATAEDEQKNRWLYVPALGVAASGAKFPVTNGDAPNGSIMAFRIEEKDGKPAAIPAWISRDMNLPEPPIVAGGLVFAISNGEFARQAKDNNGGLYTSADRVAKHVGHAVLYAFDATTGKELYSSGETMPSWTHFSGISISGGKVFVTTYDSNIYAFGLKE
;
A
#
# COMPACT_ATOMS: atom_id res chain seq x y z
N MET A 1 -1.81 -25.55 -74.28
CA MET A 1 -2.48 -25.28 -73.00
C MET A 1 -1.53 -25.58 -71.85
N ARG A 2 -0.91 -24.56 -71.24
CA ARG A 2 -0.04 -24.72 -70.07
C ARG A 2 -0.81 -24.19 -68.85
N ARG A 3 -1.16 -25.07 -67.90
CA ARG A 3 -1.78 -24.74 -66.61
C ARG A 3 -0.68 -24.18 -65.71
N LYS A 4 -0.84 -22.90 -65.25
CA LYS A 4 -0.05 -22.32 -64.15
C LYS A 4 -0.68 -22.75 -62.84
N ILE A 5 0.10 -23.48 -62.03
CA ILE A 5 -0.24 -23.78 -60.63
C ILE A 5 0.20 -22.58 -59.81
N LEU A 6 -0.74 -21.85 -59.17
CA LEU A 6 -0.45 -20.87 -58.14
C LEU A 6 -0.29 -21.64 -56.82
N LEU A 7 0.93 -21.64 -56.25
CA LEU A 7 1.19 -22.01 -54.87
C LEU A 7 0.83 -20.81 -53.99
N ALA A 8 -0.24 -20.93 -53.24
CA ALA A 8 -0.53 -20.00 -52.15
C ALA A 8 0.33 -20.37 -50.94
N SER A 9 1.34 -19.55 -50.64
CA SER A 9 2.12 -19.66 -49.42
C SER A 9 1.30 -19.09 -48.24
N CYS A 10 0.72 -19.94 -47.41
CA CYS A 10 0.23 -19.59 -46.09
C CYS A 10 1.43 -19.26 -45.19
N VAL A 11 1.68 -17.98 -44.93
CA VAL A 11 2.57 -17.55 -43.86
C VAL A 11 1.73 -17.64 -42.58
N PRO A 12 2.12 -18.44 -41.57
CA PRO A 12 1.45 -18.39 -40.29
C PRO A 12 1.75 -17.03 -39.64
N LEU A 13 0.72 -16.22 -39.42
CA LEU A 13 0.81 -15.09 -38.49
C LEU A 13 1.09 -15.66 -37.11
N LEU A 14 2.35 -15.66 -36.71
CA LEU A 14 2.72 -15.80 -35.31
C LEU A 14 2.14 -14.57 -34.57
N TYR A 15 1.05 -14.77 -33.84
CA TYR A 15 0.64 -13.86 -32.79
C TYR A 15 1.77 -13.82 -31.75
N LEU A 16 2.67 -12.85 -31.84
CA LEU A 16 3.47 -12.43 -30.70
C LEU A 16 2.48 -11.84 -29.69
N SER A 17 1.99 -12.64 -28.78
CA SER A 17 1.48 -12.15 -27.52
C SER A 17 2.61 -11.31 -26.92
N HIS A 18 2.42 -10.00 -26.83
CA HIS A 18 3.33 -9.14 -26.11
C HIS A 18 3.25 -9.62 -24.64
N LEU A 19 4.27 -10.33 -24.19
CA LEU A 19 4.48 -10.63 -22.78
C LEU A 19 4.66 -9.29 -22.07
N ILE A 20 3.59 -8.80 -21.45
CA ILE A 20 3.64 -7.59 -20.62
C ILE A 20 4.12 -8.04 -19.25
N ALA A 21 5.23 -7.47 -18.78
CA ALA A 21 5.78 -7.77 -17.46
C ALA A 21 4.77 -7.48 -16.36
N ALA A 22 4.54 -8.45 -15.48
CA ALA A 22 3.72 -8.30 -14.28
C ALA A 22 4.56 -7.74 -13.13
N THR A 23 5.06 -6.51 -13.28
CA THR A 23 5.90 -5.85 -12.27
C THR A 23 5.09 -5.31 -11.11
N TRP A 24 5.72 -5.14 -9.93
CA TRP A 24 5.15 -4.48 -8.76
C TRP A 24 6.10 -3.38 -8.27
N LEU A 25 6.07 -2.22 -8.94
CA LEU A 25 7.13 -1.20 -8.84
C LEU A 25 7.08 -0.33 -7.59
N SER A 26 5.94 -0.29 -6.90
CA SER A 26 5.74 0.51 -5.69
C SER A 26 4.72 -0.14 -4.76
N TYR A 27 4.55 0.36 -3.56
CA TYR A 27 3.45 -0.06 -2.69
C TYR A 27 2.10 0.12 -3.42
N GLY A 28 1.26 -0.90 -3.39
CA GLY A 28 -0.04 -0.87 -4.08
C GLY A 28 0.05 -0.86 -5.60
N ASN A 29 1.18 -1.28 -6.18
CA ASN A 29 1.50 -1.50 -7.59
C ASN A 29 1.68 -0.22 -8.41
N ASP A 30 0.68 0.66 -8.49
CA ASP A 30 0.60 1.80 -9.39
C ASP A 30 0.45 3.15 -8.65
N PRO A 31 0.56 4.29 -9.37
CA PRO A 31 0.38 5.60 -8.75
C PRO A 31 -1.00 5.83 -8.12
N GLN A 32 -2.03 5.14 -8.60
CA GLN A 32 -3.40 5.19 -8.10
C GLN A 32 -3.59 4.36 -6.82
N ARG A 33 -2.59 3.54 -6.45
CA ARG A 33 -2.62 2.64 -5.29
C ARG A 33 -3.72 1.59 -5.39
N THR A 34 -3.93 1.05 -6.60
CA THR A 34 -5.02 0.09 -6.84
C THR A 34 -4.84 -1.25 -6.14
N GLY A 35 -3.61 -1.63 -5.78
CA GLY A 35 -3.32 -2.96 -5.24
C GLY A 35 -3.65 -4.09 -6.23
N TRP A 36 -3.69 -3.79 -7.52
CA TRP A 36 -4.11 -4.71 -8.56
C TRP A 36 -3.02 -4.92 -9.60
N SER A 37 -2.72 -6.19 -9.91
CA SER A 37 -1.87 -6.58 -11.04
C SER A 37 -2.72 -7.27 -12.12
N PRO A 38 -3.26 -6.53 -13.09
CA PRO A 38 -4.08 -7.11 -14.15
C PRO A 38 -3.29 -7.98 -15.15
N GLN A 39 -1.97 -7.83 -15.19
CA GLN A 39 -1.06 -8.61 -16.04
C GLN A 39 -0.65 -9.94 -15.42
N GLU A 40 -0.75 -10.06 -14.09
CA GLU A 40 -0.42 -11.29 -13.37
C GLU A 40 -1.58 -12.28 -13.50
N THR A 41 -1.32 -13.38 -14.20
CA THR A 41 -2.31 -14.42 -14.50
C THR A 41 -1.82 -15.83 -14.20
N ASP A 42 -0.55 -15.99 -13.84
CA ASP A 42 0.05 -17.30 -13.56
C ASP A 42 -0.57 -17.91 -12.30
N LEU A 43 -0.83 -17.09 -11.28
CA LEU A 43 -1.64 -17.50 -10.14
C LEU A 43 -3.10 -17.11 -10.37
N ASN A 44 -3.99 -18.10 -10.34
CA ASN A 44 -5.42 -17.92 -10.61
C ASN A 44 -6.29 -18.86 -9.77
N ARG A 45 -7.62 -18.75 -9.92
CA ARG A 45 -8.58 -19.56 -9.17
C ARG A 45 -8.40 -21.06 -9.32
N ASP A 46 -8.01 -21.54 -10.50
CA ASP A 46 -7.92 -22.97 -10.80
C ASP A 46 -6.70 -23.62 -10.15
N ASN A 47 -5.60 -22.86 -10.02
CA ASN A 47 -4.33 -23.35 -9.49
C ASN A 47 -3.98 -22.86 -8.07
N ALA A 48 -4.77 -21.99 -7.47
CA ALA A 48 -4.50 -21.41 -6.14
C ALA A 48 -4.21 -22.45 -5.06
N LYS A 49 -4.84 -23.63 -5.11
CA LYS A 49 -4.63 -24.73 -4.16
C LYS A 49 -3.23 -25.36 -4.26
N SER A 50 -2.53 -25.14 -5.36
CA SER A 50 -1.17 -25.64 -5.60
C SER A 50 -0.09 -24.64 -5.18
N ILE A 51 -0.48 -23.46 -4.68
CA ILE A 51 0.46 -22.48 -4.13
C ILE A 51 1.19 -23.11 -2.94
N GLY A 52 2.48 -22.84 -2.85
CA GLY A 52 3.29 -23.26 -1.73
C GLY A 52 4.53 -22.37 -1.58
N LEU A 53 5.30 -22.58 -0.51
CA LEU A 53 6.56 -21.89 -0.32
C LEU A 53 7.56 -22.32 -1.39
N LEU A 54 8.09 -21.38 -2.15
CA LEU A 54 9.17 -21.57 -3.11
C LEU A 54 10.53 -21.42 -2.43
N TRP A 55 10.72 -20.30 -1.71
CA TRP A 55 11.93 -20.04 -0.96
C TRP A 55 11.67 -19.11 0.23
N LYS A 56 12.62 -19.14 1.17
CA LYS A 56 12.72 -18.26 2.32
C LYS A 56 14.14 -17.75 2.43
N THR A 57 14.34 -16.44 2.60
CA THR A 57 15.64 -15.83 2.81
C THR A 57 15.63 -14.95 4.05
N HIS A 58 16.56 -15.18 4.96
CA HIS A 58 16.84 -14.28 6.06
C HIS A 58 17.85 -13.23 5.64
N VAL A 59 17.58 -11.95 5.95
CA VAL A 59 18.49 -10.84 5.67
C VAL A 59 19.04 -10.23 6.96
N ASP A 60 20.29 -9.79 6.91
CA ASP A 60 20.96 -9.14 8.04
C ASP A 60 20.42 -7.71 8.23
N ASN A 61 19.28 -7.63 8.91
CA ASN A 61 18.58 -6.41 9.31
C ASN A 61 18.24 -6.49 10.80
N GLN A 62 18.31 -5.36 11.48
CA GLN A 62 17.91 -5.23 12.88
C GLN A 62 16.57 -4.49 12.94
N PRO A 63 15.50 -5.13 13.44
CA PRO A 63 14.23 -4.42 13.69
C PRO A 63 14.46 -3.23 14.63
N ARG A 64 13.73 -2.13 14.36
CA ARG A 64 13.70 -0.95 15.21
C ARG A 64 12.27 -0.67 15.62
N GLU A 65 11.99 -0.76 16.90
CA GLU A 65 10.65 -0.65 17.47
C GLU A 65 9.72 -1.72 16.83
N LEU A 66 8.62 -1.34 16.19
CA LEU A 66 7.76 -2.28 15.47
C LEU A 66 8.12 -2.44 13.98
N ASN A 67 9.13 -1.72 13.49
CA ASN A 67 9.51 -1.77 12.08
C ASN A 67 10.65 -2.77 11.87
N SER A 68 10.55 -3.57 10.83
CA SER A 68 11.61 -4.48 10.38
C SER A 68 11.85 -4.30 8.89
N LEU A 69 11.14 -5.00 8.04
CA LEU A 69 11.24 -4.89 6.59
C LEU A 69 10.02 -4.16 6.02
N THR A 70 10.21 -3.42 4.93
CA THR A 70 9.12 -2.79 4.17
C THR A 70 8.42 -3.80 3.26
N ALA A 71 7.31 -3.39 2.62
CA ALA A 71 6.74 -4.16 1.53
C ALA A 71 7.78 -4.42 0.43
N PRO A 72 7.82 -5.63 -0.15
CA PRO A 72 8.65 -5.91 -1.31
C PRO A 72 8.18 -5.12 -2.53
N VAL A 73 9.13 -4.72 -3.39
CA VAL A 73 8.86 -4.19 -4.73
C VAL A 73 9.63 -5.01 -5.75
N ASN A 74 9.04 -5.21 -6.93
CA ASN A 74 9.54 -6.19 -7.90
C ASN A 74 9.66 -5.59 -9.29
N VAL A 75 10.67 -6.03 -10.02
CA VAL A 75 10.83 -5.70 -11.44
C VAL A 75 11.27 -6.93 -12.23
N GLU A 76 10.50 -7.23 -13.28
CA GLU A 76 10.84 -8.27 -14.23
C GLU A 76 11.69 -7.73 -15.39
N TRP A 77 12.35 -8.66 -16.08
CA TRP A 77 13.09 -8.44 -17.33
C TRP A 77 14.15 -7.34 -17.23
N VAL A 78 14.94 -7.41 -16.17
CA VAL A 78 16.17 -6.62 -16.04
C VAL A 78 17.31 -7.37 -16.69
N VAL A 79 18.07 -6.70 -17.56
CA VAL A 79 19.28 -7.29 -18.17
C VAL A 79 20.41 -7.24 -17.17
N THR A 80 20.94 -8.41 -16.84
CA THR A 80 22.13 -8.61 -16.01
C THR A 80 23.25 -9.25 -16.83
N ASP A 81 24.43 -9.38 -16.27
CA ASP A 81 25.57 -10.12 -16.86
C ASP A 81 25.26 -11.62 -17.06
N LYS A 82 24.24 -12.14 -16.38
CA LYS A 82 23.81 -13.55 -16.45
C LYS A 82 22.55 -13.76 -17.30
N GLY A 83 22.04 -12.71 -17.92
CA GLY A 83 20.81 -12.75 -18.72
C GLY A 83 19.67 -11.91 -18.14
N MET A 84 18.45 -12.23 -18.53
CA MET A 84 17.24 -11.57 -18.00
C MET A 84 16.94 -12.10 -16.61
N ALA A 85 16.62 -11.22 -15.68
CA ALA A 85 16.26 -11.56 -14.31
C ALA A 85 15.02 -10.83 -13.84
N GLU A 86 14.32 -11.44 -12.91
CA GLU A 86 13.34 -10.78 -12.03
C GLU A 86 14.02 -10.49 -10.69
N ILE A 87 13.83 -9.27 -10.19
CA ILE A 87 14.51 -8.78 -8.98
C ILE A 87 13.47 -8.30 -7.96
N VAL A 88 13.62 -8.74 -6.72
CA VAL A 88 12.88 -8.25 -5.55
C VAL A 88 13.77 -7.33 -4.73
N VAL A 89 13.24 -6.18 -4.33
CA VAL A 89 13.92 -5.23 -3.46
C VAL A 89 13.10 -4.97 -2.20
N VAL A 90 13.78 -4.98 -1.05
CA VAL A 90 13.19 -4.73 0.27
C VAL A 90 14.10 -3.80 1.06
N ALA A 91 13.51 -2.81 1.74
CA ALA A 91 14.26 -1.97 2.66
C ALA A 91 14.09 -2.45 4.11
N GLY A 92 15.13 -2.30 4.90
CA GLY A 92 15.18 -2.69 6.31
C GLY A 92 15.31 -1.51 7.26
N ALA A 93 14.70 -1.62 8.43
CA ALA A 93 14.62 -0.56 9.45
C ALA A 93 15.98 -0.08 9.95
N SER A 94 17.03 -0.87 9.82
CA SER A 94 18.42 -0.51 10.17
C SER A 94 19.19 0.18 9.02
N ASP A 95 18.49 0.90 8.16
CA ASP A 95 19.04 1.64 7.02
C ASP A 95 19.75 0.74 6.01
N ASN A 96 19.16 -0.42 5.74
CA ASN A 96 19.63 -1.37 4.75
C ASN A 96 18.65 -1.44 3.57
N LEU A 97 19.19 -1.72 2.39
CA LEU A 97 18.42 -2.10 1.21
C LEU A 97 18.95 -3.44 0.70
N PHE A 98 18.06 -4.35 0.39
CA PHE A 98 18.38 -5.70 -0.06
C PHE A 98 17.79 -5.93 -1.44
N SER A 99 18.56 -6.51 -2.34
CA SER A 99 18.11 -6.96 -3.65
C SER A 99 18.34 -8.45 -3.77
N MET A 100 17.33 -9.15 -4.26
CA MET A 100 17.35 -10.61 -4.38
C MET A 100 16.87 -11.03 -5.75
N ASP A 101 17.41 -12.13 -6.21
CA ASP A 101 16.86 -12.88 -7.32
C ASP A 101 15.49 -13.42 -6.93
N ALA A 102 14.45 -13.10 -7.71
CA ALA A 102 13.06 -13.40 -7.38
C ALA A 102 12.72 -14.90 -7.50
N ASP A 103 13.47 -15.64 -8.33
CA ASP A 103 13.21 -17.06 -8.54
C ASP A 103 13.83 -17.93 -7.42
N THR A 104 14.99 -17.52 -6.92
CA THR A 104 15.77 -18.33 -5.99
C THR A 104 15.86 -17.78 -4.57
N GLY A 105 15.47 -16.52 -4.36
CA GLY A 105 15.66 -15.81 -3.10
C GLY A 105 17.13 -15.50 -2.77
N LYS A 106 18.05 -15.72 -3.71
CA LYS A 106 19.47 -15.45 -3.50
C LYS A 106 19.72 -13.94 -3.39
N LEU A 107 20.40 -13.52 -2.33
CA LEU A 107 20.84 -12.13 -2.19
C LEU A 107 21.80 -11.78 -3.33
N LEU A 108 21.46 -10.75 -4.11
CA LEU A 108 22.30 -10.18 -5.18
C LEU A 108 23.25 -9.14 -4.59
N TRP A 109 22.71 -8.21 -3.81
CA TRP A 109 23.48 -7.20 -3.10
C TRP A 109 22.73 -6.68 -1.86
N LYS A 110 23.51 -6.12 -0.92
CA LYS A 110 23.06 -5.35 0.24
C LYS A 110 23.72 -3.97 0.18
N LYS A 111 22.94 -2.91 0.34
CA LYS A 111 23.43 -1.55 0.58
C LYS A 111 23.08 -1.14 2.00
N THR A 112 24.07 -0.70 2.77
CA THR A 112 23.86 -0.05 4.07
C THR A 112 24.07 1.44 3.89
N PHE A 113 23.07 2.24 4.20
CA PHE A 113 23.17 3.70 4.10
C PHE A 113 23.98 4.26 5.27
N VAL A 114 24.86 5.19 4.96
CA VAL A 114 25.59 5.97 5.96
C VAL A 114 24.69 7.12 6.39
N VAL A 115 24.09 6.98 7.59
CA VAL A 115 23.18 7.97 8.15
C VAL A 115 23.97 9.09 8.82
N GLU A 116 23.70 10.32 8.41
CA GLU A 116 24.34 11.50 9.00
C GLU A 116 23.48 12.12 10.11
N GLY A 117 24.12 12.58 11.18
CA GLY A 117 23.46 13.22 12.32
C GLY A 117 22.91 12.22 13.35
N LYS A 118 22.13 12.75 14.27
CA LYS A 118 21.48 11.99 15.35
C LYS A 118 20.05 12.46 15.53
N SER A 119 19.17 11.54 15.88
CA SER A 119 17.81 11.87 16.33
C SER A 119 17.85 12.74 17.60
N ARG A 120 16.91 13.69 17.70
CA ARG A 120 16.72 14.54 18.87
C ARG A 120 15.82 13.90 19.93
N GLN A 121 15.18 12.77 19.60
CA GLN A 121 14.28 12.06 20.49
C GLN A 121 14.62 10.57 20.52
N GLU A 122 14.36 9.95 21.67
CA GLU A 122 14.47 8.50 21.81
C GLU A 122 13.44 7.80 20.90
N PRO A 123 13.81 6.67 20.31
CA PRO A 123 12.90 5.93 19.45
C PRO A 123 11.74 5.31 20.24
N PHE A 124 10.57 5.27 19.63
CA PHE A 124 9.41 4.50 20.05
C PHE A 124 8.55 4.16 18.84
N TRP A 125 7.54 3.33 18.97
CA TRP A 125 6.85 2.76 17.82
C TRP A 125 6.16 3.79 16.89
N LEU A 126 5.75 4.97 17.40
CA LEU A 126 5.28 6.06 16.53
C LEU A 126 6.43 6.76 15.80
N CYS A 127 7.59 6.90 16.45
CA CYS A 127 8.78 7.56 15.89
C CYS A 127 10.01 6.65 16.01
N PRO A 128 10.17 5.66 15.15
CA PRO A 128 11.19 4.61 15.28
C PRO A 128 12.61 5.09 14.94
N ASN A 129 12.80 6.30 14.41
CA ASN A 129 14.08 6.81 13.92
C ASN A 129 14.75 5.83 12.95
N ALA A 130 13.99 5.28 12.03
CA ALA A 130 14.36 4.18 11.16
C ALA A 130 13.95 4.45 9.71
N LEU A 131 14.57 3.75 8.77
CA LEU A 131 14.02 3.62 7.43
C LEU A 131 12.70 2.85 7.51
N ASN A 132 11.62 3.44 7.04
CA ASN A 132 10.28 2.85 7.09
C ASN A 132 9.43 3.07 5.81
N ALA A 133 9.88 3.93 4.90
CA ALA A 133 9.21 4.12 3.61
C ALA A 133 9.49 2.94 2.68
N THR A 134 8.44 2.34 2.14
CA THR A 134 8.61 1.35 1.07
C THR A 134 9.29 2.01 -0.12
N PRO A 135 10.38 1.41 -0.64
CA PRO A 135 11.09 1.91 -1.81
C PRO A 135 10.20 1.86 -3.07
N LEU A 136 10.70 2.47 -4.14
CA LEU A 136 10.05 2.47 -5.44
C LEU A 136 11.07 2.08 -6.51
N ILE A 137 10.65 1.30 -7.50
CA ILE A 137 11.46 1.00 -8.69
C ILE A 137 10.92 1.81 -9.87
N ARG A 138 11.81 2.53 -10.55
CA ARG A 138 11.53 3.09 -11.86
C ARG A 138 12.18 2.19 -12.91
N LYS A 139 11.33 1.50 -13.67
CA LYS A 139 11.78 0.67 -14.79
C LYS A 139 12.11 1.56 -15.98
N GLU A 140 13.24 1.35 -16.56
CA GLU A 140 13.67 1.84 -17.85
C GLU A 140 13.62 0.66 -18.83
N ARG A 141 13.93 0.87 -20.11
CA ARG A 141 13.71 -0.17 -21.12
C ARG A 141 14.27 -1.56 -20.73
N LEU A 142 15.53 -1.64 -20.34
CA LEU A 142 16.24 -2.89 -19.98
C LEU A 142 17.00 -2.77 -18.65
N SER A 143 16.83 -1.67 -17.94
CA SER A 143 17.43 -1.39 -16.64
C SER A 143 16.36 -0.87 -15.67
N ALA A 144 16.74 -0.71 -14.42
CA ALA A 144 15.87 -0.10 -13.44
C ALA A 144 16.68 0.64 -12.36
N SER A 145 16.05 1.64 -11.76
CA SER A 145 16.57 2.37 -10.61
C SER A 145 15.68 2.19 -9.41
N VAL A 146 16.27 1.98 -8.24
CA VAL A 146 15.57 1.94 -6.95
C VAL A 146 15.69 3.28 -6.27
N PHE A 147 14.58 3.80 -5.77
CA PHE A 147 14.49 5.00 -4.96
C PHE A 147 14.21 4.60 -3.52
N ALA A 148 15.05 5.02 -2.57
CA ALA A 148 14.89 4.73 -1.15
C ALA A 148 15.25 5.96 -0.31
N ILE A 149 14.54 6.18 0.80
CA ILE A 149 14.82 7.28 1.75
C ILE A 149 15.46 6.66 2.99
N ALA A 150 16.71 7.02 3.28
CA ALA A 150 17.38 6.64 4.51
C ALA A 150 16.82 7.41 5.73
N SER A 151 17.11 6.97 6.95
CA SER A 151 16.56 7.61 8.16
C SER A 151 17.02 9.05 8.37
N ASP A 152 18.15 9.49 7.76
CA ASP A 152 18.56 10.88 7.72
C ASP A 152 17.76 11.76 6.72
N GLY A 153 16.76 11.16 6.06
CA GLY A 153 15.87 11.85 5.12
C GLY A 153 16.44 12.06 3.73
N LYS A 154 17.62 11.53 3.42
CA LYS A 154 18.19 11.59 2.08
C LYS A 154 17.57 10.56 1.17
N LEU A 155 17.24 10.97 -0.05
CA LEU A 155 16.85 10.09 -1.15
C LEU A 155 18.10 9.54 -1.83
N HIS A 156 18.19 8.23 -1.91
CA HIS A 156 19.15 7.47 -2.71
C HIS A 156 18.48 6.99 -4.00
N VAL A 157 19.19 7.05 -5.11
CA VAL A 157 18.78 6.53 -6.41
C VAL A 157 19.83 5.54 -6.87
N LEU A 158 19.53 4.25 -6.76
CA LEU A 158 20.47 3.17 -6.93
C LEU A 158 20.18 2.36 -8.20
N SER A 159 21.19 1.76 -8.77
CA SER A 159 21.03 0.71 -9.77
C SER A 159 20.41 -0.53 -9.12
N VAL A 160 19.37 -1.10 -9.72
CA VAL A 160 18.74 -2.33 -9.21
C VAL A 160 19.65 -3.55 -9.34
N ILE A 161 20.66 -3.48 -10.22
CA ILE A 161 21.57 -4.60 -10.57
C ILE A 161 22.66 -4.77 -9.52
N ASP A 162 23.28 -3.65 -9.08
CA ASP A 162 24.50 -3.66 -8.26
C ASP A 162 24.39 -2.84 -6.96
N GLY A 163 23.29 -2.07 -6.77
CA GLY A 163 23.09 -1.23 -5.59
C GLY A 163 23.96 0.02 -5.53
N GLU A 164 24.65 0.37 -6.61
CA GLU A 164 25.46 1.59 -6.65
C GLU A 164 24.61 2.83 -6.89
N ASP A 165 24.95 3.93 -6.20
CA ASP A 165 24.26 5.22 -6.34
C ASP A 165 24.48 5.76 -7.77
N ARG A 166 23.41 5.99 -8.51
CA ARG A 166 23.42 6.56 -9.88
C ARG A 166 23.65 8.06 -9.88
N VAL A 167 23.27 8.72 -8.80
CA VAL A 167 23.42 10.15 -8.55
C VAL A 167 23.68 10.39 -7.07
N PRO A 168 24.37 11.47 -6.68
CA PRO A 168 24.58 11.77 -5.27
C PRO A 168 23.27 11.82 -4.49
N PRO A 169 23.21 11.27 -3.26
CA PRO A 169 22.06 11.37 -2.38
C PRO A 169 21.66 12.81 -2.10
N GLN A 170 20.37 13.09 -2.00
CA GLN A 170 19.84 14.44 -1.81
C GLN A 170 18.79 14.46 -0.70
N GLN A 171 18.79 15.51 0.14
CA GLN A 171 17.76 15.70 1.14
C GLN A 171 16.39 15.80 0.51
N PHE A 172 15.45 14.94 0.96
CA PHE A 172 14.08 14.91 0.47
C PHE A 172 13.06 15.21 1.57
N VAL A 173 13.24 14.61 2.75
CA VAL A 173 12.40 14.87 3.92
C VAL A 173 13.27 15.25 5.12
N PRO A 174 12.72 15.83 6.20
CA PRO A 174 13.49 16.12 7.40
C PRO A 174 14.14 14.85 8.00
N PRO A 175 15.36 14.95 8.53
CA PRO A 175 16.05 13.81 9.16
C PRO A 175 15.21 13.19 10.28
N PHE A 176 15.18 11.87 10.35
CA PHE A 176 14.47 11.07 11.34
C PHE A 176 12.97 11.34 11.42
N SER A 177 12.38 11.93 10.38
CA SER A 177 10.94 12.02 10.24
C SER A 177 10.34 10.64 9.95
N LYS A 178 9.09 10.42 10.37
CA LYS A 178 8.33 9.24 9.95
C LYS A 178 7.72 9.53 8.58
N ASN A 179 8.27 8.90 7.55
CA ASN A 179 7.83 9.04 6.18
C ASN A 179 7.22 7.73 5.66
N TRP A 180 6.43 7.83 4.58
CA TRP A 180 5.63 6.72 4.08
C TRP A 180 5.98 6.37 2.64
N SER A 181 5.37 5.30 2.13
CA SER A 181 5.73 4.70 0.83
C SER A 181 5.87 5.71 -0.29
N LEU A 182 6.93 5.56 -1.06
CA LEU A 182 7.21 6.40 -2.23
C LEU A 182 6.18 6.18 -3.34
N ASN A 183 5.83 7.26 -4.05
CA ASN A 183 5.03 7.23 -5.27
C ASN A 183 5.71 8.04 -6.37
N LEU A 184 5.59 7.62 -7.62
CA LEU A 184 6.16 8.30 -8.77
C LEU A 184 5.11 8.45 -9.88
N ALA A 185 4.82 9.68 -10.25
CA ALA A 185 3.91 9.98 -11.35
C ALA A 185 4.38 11.23 -12.12
N GLY A 186 4.33 11.20 -13.44
CA GLY A 186 4.68 12.35 -14.27
C GLY A 186 6.10 12.91 -14.04
N GLY A 187 7.04 12.08 -13.61
CA GLY A 187 8.41 12.49 -13.29
C GLY A 187 8.58 13.17 -11.93
N VAL A 188 7.55 13.19 -11.09
CA VAL A 188 7.58 13.72 -9.73
C VAL A 188 7.50 12.59 -8.72
N LEU A 189 8.44 12.56 -7.77
CA LEU A 189 8.49 11.60 -6.67
C LEU A 189 7.81 12.20 -5.44
N TYR A 190 6.96 11.41 -4.80
CA TYR A 190 6.18 11.83 -3.63
C TYR A 190 6.42 10.95 -2.43
N THR A 191 6.33 11.54 -1.24
CA THR A 191 6.14 10.85 0.03
C THR A 191 5.34 11.73 0.98
N SER A 192 4.90 11.18 2.09
CA SER A 192 4.19 11.93 3.14
C SER A 192 4.86 11.76 4.49
N THR A 193 4.58 12.65 5.44
CA THR A 193 5.10 12.61 6.80
C THR A 193 3.98 12.67 7.83
N SER A 194 4.26 12.11 9.01
CA SER A 194 3.31 12.07 10.12
C SER A 194 4.00 12.08 11.48
N GLN A 195 3.21 12.11 12.55
CA GLN A 195 3.59 11.89 13.95
C GLN A 195 4.51 12.98 14.57
N GLY A 196 4.91 14.01 13.84
CA GLY A 196 5.77 15.06 14.36
C GLY A 196 7.17 14.62 14.78
N CYS A 197 7.62 13.44 14.31
CA CYS A 197 8.92 12.86 14.67
C CYS A 197 10.07 13.83 14.41
N ASN A 198 10.93 14.05 15.40
CA ASN A 198 12.04 15.01 15.35
C ASN A 198 11.65 16.44 14.96
N GLY A 199 10.38 16.82 15.19
CA GLY A 199 9.85 18.13 14.87
C GLY A 199 9.43 18.31 13.41
N ALA A 200 9.45 17.25 12.61
CA ALA A 200 8.93 17.28 11.23
C ALA A 200 7.44 17.58 11.21
N LYS A 201 7.02 18.44 10.28
CA LYS A 201 5.60 18.76 10.10
C LYS A 201 4.93 17.67 9.26
N SER A 202 3.65 17.40 9.56
CA SER A 202 2.81 16.50 8.77
C SER A 202 2.47 17.13 7.42
N GLY A 203 2.58 16.35 6.34
CA GLY A 203 2.26 16.84 5.01
C GLY A 203 2.78 15.98 3.88
N VAL A 204 2.77 16.53 2.68
CA VAL A 204 3.22 15.89 1.44
C VAL A 204 4.49 16.54 0.95
N TYR A 205 5.48 15.74 0.59
CA TYR A 205 6.71 16.15 -0.08
C TYR A 205 6.68 15.69 -1.54
N ALA A 206 7.11 16.54 -2.46
CA ALA A 206 7.28 16.28 -3.88
C ALA A 206 8.70 16.66 -4.32
N MET A 207 9.38 15.80 -5.08
CA MET A 207 10.67 16.10 -5.71
C MET A 207 10.51 15.99 -7.22
N ASP A 208 10.76 17.06 -7.96
CA ASP A 208 10.72 17.06 -9.42
C ASP A 208 12.01 16.46 -9.98
N LEU A 209 11.93 15.23 -10.45
CA LEU A 209 13.08 14.50 -11.02
C LEU A 209 13.46 14.98 -12.43
N GLY A 210 12.59 15.73 -13.10
CA GLY A 210 12.79 16.23 -14.46
C GLY A 210 13.46 17.61 -14.52
N THR A 211 13.66 18.28 -13.38
CA THR A 211 14.28 19.59 -13.29
C THR A 211 15.67 19.47 -12.66
N ASP A 212 16.65 20.23 -13.19
CA ASP A 212 18.01 20.27 -12.66
C ASP A 212 17.98 20.67 -11.18
N GLY A 213 18.82 20.02 -10.37
CA GLY A 213 18.84 20.18 -8.93
C GLY A 213 17.70 19.49 -8.19
N ARG A 214 16.76 18.87 -8.88
CA ARG A 214 15.63 18.11 -8.33
C ARG A 214 14.96 18.86 -7.16
N PRO A 215 14.29 20.01 -7.42
CA PRO A 215 13.71 20.83 -6.37
C PRO A 215 12.66 20.06 -5.58
N VAL A 216 12.63 20.32 -4.26
CA VAL A 216 11.66 19.73 -3.33
C VAL A 216 10.62 20.76 -2.95
N THR A 217 9.36 20.41 -3.05
CA THR A 217 8.19 21.17 -2.59
C THR A 217 7.56 20.46 -1.39
N PHE A 218 7.03 21.22 -0.45
CA PHE A 218 6.32 20.70 0.73
C PHE A 218 4.97 21.39 0.91
N PHE A 219 3.92 20.59 1.08
CA PHE A 219 2.61 21.04 1.53
C PHE A 219 2.42 20.63 2.99
N GLN A 220 2.24 21.58 3.88
CA GLN A 220 1.95 21.33 5.30
C GLN A 220 0.45 21.17 5.52
N ALA A 221 0.01 20.01 6.03
CA ALA A 221 -1.40 19.71 6.22
C ALA A 221 -2.03 20.44 7.42
N ALA A 222 -1.25 20.68 8.47
CA ALA A 222 -1.66 21.47 9.63
C ALA A 222 -0.43 21.91 10.46
N ASN A 223 -0.62 22.84 11.40
CA ASN A 223 0.44 23.25 12.32
C ASN A 223 0.79 22.16 13.35
N GLY A 224 -0.17 21.28 13.66
CA GLY A 224 -0.02 20.11 14.50
C GLY A 224 -1.11 19.09 14.18
N GLY A 225 -0.87 17.81 14.42
CA GLY A 225 -1.75 16.73 13.99
C GLY A 225 -1.75 16.55 12.46
N ALA A 226 -2.89 16.17 11.91
CA ALA A 226 -3.13 15.92 10.48
C ALA A 226 -2.06 15.03 9.82
N GLY A 227 -1.61 13.99 10.53
CA GLY A 227 -0.62 13.04 10.05
C GLY A 227 -1.12 12.28 8.83
N ILE A 228 -0.31 12.18 7.77
CA ILE A 228 -0.62 11.34 6.60
C ILE A 228 0.13 10.03 6.80
N TRP A 229 -0.54 9.02 7.42
CA TRP A 229 0.12 7.82 7.93
C TRP A 229 -0.42 6.49 7.40
N GLY A 230 -1.36 6.53 6.48
CA GLY A 230 -1.74 5.35 5.70
C GLY A 230 -0.54 4.77 4.95
N ARG A 231 -0.37 3.45 4.99
CA ARG A 231 0.87 2.76 4.54
C ARG A 231 1.26 3.03 3.09
N ALA A 232 0.27 3.16 2.20
CA ALA A 232 0.55 3.43 0.79
C ALA A 232 1.01 4.88 0.53
N GLY A 233 0.96 5.78 1.53
CA GLY A 233 1.25 7.18 1.36
C GLY A 233 0.19 7.88 0.49
N VAL A 234 0.63 8.74 -0.44
CA VAL A 234 -0.28 9.45 -1.35
C VAL A 234 -0.62 8.62 -2.60
N ALA A 235 -1.82 8.80 -3.14
CA ALA A 235 -2.21 8.33 -4.47
C ALA A 235 -2.15 9.48 -5.48
N VAL A 236 -1.93 9.16 -6.76
CA VAL A 236 -1.89 10.18 -7.82
C VAL A 236 -2.85 9.77 -8.94
N SER A 237 -3.79 10.64 -9.30
CA SER A 237 -4.74 10.40 -10.37
C SER A 237 -4.07 10.40 -11.75
N LYS A 238 -4.75 9.90 -12.78
CA LYS A 238 -4.26 9.96 -14.17
C LYS A 238 -4.11 11.40 -14.66
N ALA A 239 -4.90 12.34 -14.10
CA ALA A 239 -4.77 13.77 -14.35
C ALA A 239 -3.57 14.40 -13.61
N GLY A 240 -2.83 13.66 -12.79
CA GLY A 240 -1.68 14.13 -12.02
C GLY A 240 -2.04 14.80 -10.69
N MET A 241 -3.30 14.75 -10.25
CA MET A 241 -3.68 15.27 -8.94
C MET A 241 -3.20 14.33 -7.83
N VAL A 242 -2.58 14.90 -6.80
CA VAL A 242 -2.11 14.16 -5.62
C VAL A 242 -3.23 14.12 -4.59
N ILE A 243 -3.61 12.91 -4.18
CA ILE A 243 -4.64 12.67 -3.17
C ILE A 243 -3.95 12.18 -1.90
N ALA A 244 -4.17 12.91 -0.80
CA ALA A 244 -3.61 12.60 0.51
C ALA A 244 -4.72 12.55 1.56
N GLN A 245 -4.60 11.63 2.51
CA GLN A 245 -5.58 11.41 3.56
C GLN A 245 -4.95 11.69 4.92
N THR A 246 -5.50 12.63 5.68
CA THR A 246 -4.94 13.11 6.94
C THR A 246 -5.65 12.52 8.15
N GLY A 247 -4.93 12.42 9.27
CA GLY A 247 -5.48 12.04 10.56
C GLY A 247 -5.99 13.22 11.37
N ASP A 248 -6.20 12.99 12.64
CA ASP A 248 -6.79 13.90 13.62
C ASP A 248 -6.08 15.24 13.81
N GLY A 249 -6.77 16.20 14.42
CA GLY A 249 -6.22 17.51 14.73
C GLY A 249 -7.29 18.61 14.81
N SER A 250 -6.84 19.85 14.92
CA SER A 250 -7.74 21.02 14.99
C SER A 250 -8.03 21.54 13.58
N TYR A 251 -9.26 21.36 13.11
CA TYR A 251 -9.70 21.77 11.79
C TYR A 251 -9.98 23.29 11.71
N ASP A 252 -9.36 23.95 10.73
CA ASP A 252 -9.64 25.32 10.33
C ASP A 252 -9.19 25.56 8.88
N ALA A 253 -10.07 25.36 7.93
CA ALA A 253 -9.77 25.54 6.51
C ALA A 253 -9.32 26.96 6.16
N SER A 254 -9.79 28.00 6.90
CA SER A 254 -9.38 29.40 6.68
C SER A 254 -7.90 29.65 7.00
N ARG A 255 -7.29 28.76 7.79
CA ARG A 255 -5.89 28.80 8.20
C ARG A 255 -5.07 27.63 7.64
N ASN A 256 -5.58 26.94 6.62
CA ASN A 256 -4.95 25.76 6.03
C ASN A 256 -4.68 24.66 7.07
N GLN A 257 -5.65 24.36 7.94
CA GLN A 257 -5.60 23.27 8.89
C GLN A 257 -6.60 22.20 8.48
N PHE A 258 -6.12 21.07 7.98
CA PHE A 258 -6.92 20.02 7.34
C PHE A 258 -6.75 18.64 8.01
N PRO A 259 -7.08 18.46 9.29
CA PRO A 259 -7.16 17.14 9.90
C PRO A 259 -8.41 16.39 9.39
N ASP A 260 -8.39 15.05 9.47
CA ASP A 260 -9.46 14.16 9.05
C ASP A 260 -10.04 14.53 7.67
N THR A 261 -9.14 14.79 6.71
CA THR A 261 -9.47 15.40 5.42
C THR A 261 -8.84 14.61 4.27
N ILE A 262 -9.55 14.50 3.16
CA ILE A 262 -8.98 14.10 1.87
C ILE A 262 -8.55 15.36 1.13
N LEU A 263 -7.27 15.52 0.91
CA LEU A 263 -6.66 16.63 0.20
C LEU A 263 -6.49 16.28 -1.28
N GLN A 264 -6.76 17.24 -2.16
CA GLN A 264 -6.41 17.20 -3.57
C GLN A 264 -5.41 18.32 -3.86
N LEU A 265 -4.19 17.94 -4.23
CA LEU A 265 -3.09 18.88 -4.49
C LEU A 265 -2.64 18.81 -5.94
N SER A 266 -2.12 19.93 -6.47
CA SER A 266 -1.47 19.95 -7.78
C SER A 266 -0.16 19.15 -7.77
N ALA A 267 0.27 18.64 -8.92
CA ALA A 267 1.39 17.71 -9.05
C ALA A 267 2.71 18.24 -8.46
N LYS A 268 3.32 19.24 -9.09
CA LYS A 268 4.68 19.72 -8.73
C LYS A 268 4.68 20.71 -7.59
N ASP A 269 3.74 21.64 -7.63
CA ASP A 269 3.68 22.79 -6.73
C ASP A 269 2.99 22.45 -5.41
N LEU A 270 2.31 21.30 -5.32
CA LEU A 270 1.52 20.87 -4.17
C LEU A 270 0.54 21.94 -3.68
N LYS A 271 -0.01 22.76 -4.59
CA LYS A 271 -1.04 23.74 -4.22
C LYS A 271 -2.34 23.01 -3.92
N LEU A 272 -3.04 23.42 -2.88
CA LEU A 272 -4.38 22.92 -2.59
C LEU A 272 -5.32 23.29 -3.75
N VAL A 273 -5.90 22.27 -4.37
CA VAL A 273 -6.89 22.40 -5.46
C VAL A 273 -8.28 22.24 -4.90
N ASP A 274 -8.49 21.22 -4.05
CA ASP A 274 -9.78 20.91 -3.45
C ASP A 274 -9.57 20.05 -2.20
N TYR A 275 -10.63 19.84 -1.39
CA TYR A 275 -10.60 18.97 -0.22
C TYR A 275 -11.98 18.49 0.17
N PHE A 276 -12.02 17.34 0.86
CA PHE A 276 -13.23 16.80 1.49
C PHE A 276 -12.96 16.55 2.97
N THR A 277 -13.80 17.08 3.85
CA THR A 277 -13.75 16.86 5.29
C THR A 277 -15.13 16.34 5.75
N PRO A 278 -15.24 15.14 6.35
CA PRO A 278 -16.52 14.62 6.81
C PRO A 278 -17.24 15.58 7.77
N ALA A 279 -18.56 15.68 7.66
CA ALA A 279 -19.34 16.59 8.50
C ALA A 279 -19.20 16.33 10.01
N ASN A 280 -18.83 15.09 10.38
CA ASN A 280 -18.58 14.66 11.75
C ASN A 280 -17.11 14.73 12.19
N HIS A 281 -16.22 15.39 11.45
CA HIS A 281 -14.78 15.47 11.74
C HIS A 281 -14.46 15.83 13.21
N ASN A 282 -15.24 16.68 13.85
CA ASN A 282 -15.07 17.03 15.27
C ASN A 282 -15.29 15.81 16.19
N TYR A 283 -16.16 14.88 15.80
CA TYR A 283 -16.35 13.62 16.52
C TYR A 283 -15.16 12.69 16.28
N LEU A 284 -14.69 12.59 15.03
CA LEU A 284 -13.51 11.78 14.67
C LEU A 284 -12.30 12.20 15.48
N THR A 285 -11.94 13.49 15.46
CA THR A 285 -10.82 14.03 16.25
C THR A 285 -10.98 13.77 17.75
N ARG A 286 -12.17 14.00 18.36
CA ARG A 286 -12.36 13.77 19.81
C ARG A 286 -12.24 12.30 20.21
N LYS A 287 -12.48 11.38 19.30
CA LYS A 287 -12.47 9.93 19.53
C LYS A 287 -11.22 9.26 18.98
N ASP A 288 -10.30 10.02 18.38
CA ASP A 288 -9.11 9.49 17.70
C ASP A 288 -9.48 8.45 16.63
N LEU A 289 -10.56 8.75 15.89
CA LEU A 289 -11.06 7.87 14.80
C LEU A 289 -10.50 8.31 13.44
N ASP A 290 -9.21 8.50 13.39
CA ASP A 290 -8.48 9.05 12.25
C ASP A 290 -8.89 8.51 10.90
N MET A 291 -9.12 9.42 9.95
CA MET A 291 -9.13 9.06 8.54
C MET A 291 -7.72 8.67 8.05
N GLY A 292 -6.66 9.23 8.64
CA GLY A 292 -5.28 8.96 8.29
C GLY A 292 -4.80 7.51 8.50
N SER A 293 -5.61 6.64 9.10
CA SER A 293 -5.29 5.21 9.28
C SER A 293 -5.23 4.43 7.96
N THR A 294 -5.81 4.97 6.89
CA THR A 294 -5.73 4.40 5.54
C THR A 294 -5.12 5.38 4.54
N SER A 295 -4.72 4.86 3.39
CA SER A 295 -4.39 5.64 2.20
C SER A 295 -5.54 5.59 1.20
N ALA A 296 -5.75 6.69 0.49
CA ALA A 296 -6.72 6.73 -0.60
C ALA A 296 -6.31 5.80 -1.75
N THR A 297 -7.30 5.20 -2.40
CA THR A 297 -7.13 4.38 -3.62
C THR A 297 -7.97 5.00 -4.73
N ILE A 298 -7.43 5.08 -5.95
CA ILE A 298 -8.13 5.69 -7.09
C ILE A 298 -8.39 4.62 -8.14
N PHE A 299 -9.62 4.58 -8.68
CA PHE A 299 -9.98 3.66 -9.75
C PHE A 299 -10.88 4.32 -10.79
N SER A 300 -10.89 3.76 -11.99
CA SER A 300 -11.77 4.22 -13.07
C SER A 300 -13.10 3.48 -13.04
N MET A 301 -14.19 4.22 -13.22
CA MET A 301 -15.56 3.70 -13.41
C MET A 301 -16.30 4.57 -14.42
N ASN A 302 -16.85 3.98 -15.47
CA ASN A 302 -17.62 4.69 -16.52
C ASN A 302 -16.91 5.94 -17.06
N GLY A 303 -15.58 5.85 -17.28
CA GLY A 303 -14.76 6.94 -17.80
C GLY A 303 -14.39 8.05 -16.80
N LYS A 304 -14.82 7.95 -15.54
CA LYS A 304 -14.45 8.84 -14.44
C LYS A 304 -13.48 8.15 -13.49
N GLU A 305 -12.65 8.92 -12.80
CA GLU A 305 -11.85 8.42 -11.68
C GLU A 305 -12.57 8.69 -10.36
N ILE A 306 -12.61 7.67 -9.51
CA ILE A 306 -13.24 7.69 -8.20
C ILE A 306 -12.15 7.47 -7.14
N VAL A 307 -12.16 8.27 -6.10
CA VAL A 307 -11.34 8.09 -4.89
C VAL A 307 -12.14 7.27 -3.89
N ALA A 308 -11.59 6.14 -3.46
CA ALA A 308 -12.08 5.42 -2.29
C ALA A 308 -11.20 5.77 -1.08
N ALA A 309 -11.83 6.11 0.03
CA ALA A 309 -11.20 6.50 1.29
C ALA A 309 -11.96 5.94 2.49
N GLY A 310 -11.31 5.87 3.65
CA GLY A 310 -11.93 5.39 4.88
C GLY A 310 -11.02 5.66 6.08
N GLY A 311 -11.29 5.07 7.23
CA GLY A 311 -10.48 5.26 8.43
C GLY A 311 -10.98 4.47 9.63
N LYS A 312 -10.48 4.78 10.83
CA LYS A 312 -10.84 4.14 12.09
C LYS A 312 -12.35 4.22 12.40
N GLU A 313 -13.07 5.20 11.86
CA GLU A 313 -14.55 5.26 11.96
C GLU A 313 -15.23 4.00 11.38
N GLY A 314 -14.53 3.25 10.53
CA GLY A 314 -15.10 2.08 9.88
C GLY A 314 -16.07 2.39 8.74
N VAL A 315 -15.91 3.52 8.08
CA VAL A 315 -16.76 3.99 6.96
C VAL A 315 -15.94 4.08 5.69
N VAL A 316 -16.54 3.72 4.56
CA VAL A 316 -16.00 3.92 3.21
C VAL A 316 -16.67 5.11 2.55
N TYR A 317 -15.88 6.02 2.03
CA TYR A 317 -16.29 7.16 1.21
C TYR A 317 -15.88 6.93 -0.25
N LEU A 318 -16.76 7.30 -1.19
CA LEU A 318 -16.41 7.42 -2.61
C LEU A 318 -16.56 8.89 -3.02
N LEU A 319 -15.51 9.44 -3.64
CA LEU A 319 -15.43 10.84 -4.05
C LEU A 319 -15.09 10.92 -5.55
N ASP A 320 -15.44 12.03 -6.18
CA ASP A 320 -14.99 12.34 -7.55
C ASP A 320 -13.51 12.77 -7.52
N ALA A 321 -12.64 12.08 -8.23
CA ALA A 321 -11.21 12.41 -8.27
C ALA A 321 -10.89 13.75 -8.96
N GLN A 322 -11.83 14.33 -9.70
CA GLN A 322 -11.69 15.66 -10.29
C GLN A 322 -12.08 16.77 -9.30
N HIS A 323 -13.06 16.50 -8.41
CA HIS A 323 -13.62 17.44 -7.45
C HIS A 323 -13.94 16.72 -6.14
N VAL A 324 -12.90 16.42 -5.35
CA VAL A 324 -13.05 15.61 -4.13
C VAL A 324 -13.95 16.28 -3.09
N GLY A 325 -14.01 17.61 -3.08
CA GLY A 325 -14.84 18.39 -2.17
C GLY A 325 -16.34 18.39 -2.50
N GLY A 326 -16.70 17.97 -3.71
CA GLY A 326 -18.10 18.02 -4.15
C GLY A 326 -18.69 19.44 -4.04
N PRO A 327 -19.99 19.56 -3.67
CA PRO A 327 -20.65 20.86 -3.66
C PRO A 327 -20.33 21.73 -2.42
N ASP A 328 -19.84 21.14 -1.34
CA ASP A 328 -19.77 21.81 -0.01
C ASP A 328 -18.57 21.37 0.83
N HIS A 329 -17.64 20.62 0.26
CA HIS A 329 -16.50 19.98 0.92
C HIS A 329 -16.86 18.95 2.03
N LYS A 330 -18.10 18.50 2.10
CA LYS A 330 -18.63 17.62 3.15
C LYS A 330 -19.49 16.48 2.63
N THR A 331 -20.09 16.65 1.46
CA THR A 331 -21.02 15.66 0.87
C THR A 331 -20.29 14.80 -0.15
N PRO A 332 -20.02 13.50 0.14
CA PRO A 332 -19.38 12.58 -0.78
C PRO A 332 -20.37 12.11 -1.87
N LEU A 333 -19.86 11.47 -2.93
CA LEU A 333 -20.73 10.75 -3.86
C LEU A 333 -21.44 9.58 -3.18
N PHE A 334 -20.73 8.88 -2.29
CA PHE A 334 -21.24 7.78 -1.50
C PHE A 334 -20.56 7.73 -0.13
N ARG A 335 -21.33 7.40 0.91
CA ARG A 335 -20.85 7.05 2.25
C ARG A 335 -21.52 5.75 2.68
N SER A 336 -20.74 4.75 3.07
CA SER A 336 -21.28 3.52 3.64
C SER A 336 -21.91 3.77 5.02
N PRO A 337 -22.76 2.86 5.53
CA PRO A 337 -22.96 2.76 6.98
C PRO A 337 -21.63 2.46 7.68
N VAL A 338 -21.59 2.47 9.00
CA VAL A 338 -20.47 1.92 9.77
C VAL A 338 -20.36 0.43 9.45
N LEU A 339 -19.20 -0.01 8.99
CA LEU A 339 -18.91 -1.39 8.57
C LEU A 339 -18.25 -2.19 9.68
N VAL A 340 -17.48 -1.51 10.52
CA VAL A 340 -16.70 -2.05 11.64
C VAL A 340 -16.50 -0.92 12.65
N ASN A 341 -16.22 -1.24 13.92
CA ASN A 341 -15.93 -0.25 14.97
C ASN A 341 -17.19 0.53 15.47
N GLU A 342 -18.32 -0.15 15.69
CA GLU A 342 -19.52 0.46 16.28
C GLU A 342 -19.29 1.03 17.70
N ASP A 343 -18.31 0.47 18.42
CA ASP A 343 -17.93 0.88 19.78
C ASP A 343 -16.96 2.06 19.83
N ALA A 344 -16.53 2.58 18.67
CA ALA A 344 -15.59 3.69 18.54
C ALA A 344 -14.26 3.45 19.30
N ASP A 345 -13.74 2.23 19.25
CA ASP A 345 -12.43 1.87 19.82
C ASP A 345 -11.29 2.38 18.91
N PHE A 346 -10.68 3.51 19.27
CA PHE A 346 -9.60 4.12 18.50
C PHE A 346 -8.33 3.28 18.45
N ALA A 347 -8.14 2.37 19.40
CA ALA A 347 -6.89 1.68 19.63
C ALA A 347 -6.82 0.29 19.00
N GLY A 348 -7.98 -0.28 18.65
CA GLY A 348 -8.05 -1.67 18.25
C GLY A 348 -9.02 -2.02 17.14
N HIS A 349 -9.82 -1.06 16.64
CA HIS A 349 -10.82 -1.32 15.60
C HIS A 349 -10.78 -0.31 14.45
N GLY A 350 -11.50 -0.60 13.37
CA GLY A 350 -11.66 0.29 12.22
C GLY A 350 -11.04 -0.23 10.93
N ILE A 351 -10.89 0.65 9.97
CA ILE A 351 -10.24 0.35 8.67
C ILE A 351 -8.82 0.89 8.70
N TRP A 352 -7.84 0.03 8.36
CA TRP A 352 -6.43 0.34 8.49
C TRP A 352 -5.65 -0.05 7.22
N GLY A 353 -4.64 0.76 6.86
CA GLY A 353 -3.70 0.45 5.79
C GLY A 353 -4.05 1.05 4.44
N ALA A 354 -4.57 0.28 3.51
CA ALA A 354 -5.00 0.71 2.17
C ALA A 354 -6.04 -0.27 1.61
N PHE A 355 -6.81 0.19 0.63
CA PHE A 355 -7.75 -0.66 -0.11
C PHE A 355 -7.06 -1.32 -1.31
N ALA A 356 -7.71 -2.37 -1.85
CA ALA A 356 -7.45 -2.82 -3.20
C ALA A 356 -8.71 -2.72 -4.06
N THR A 357 -8.52 -2.57 -5.37
CA THR A 357 -9.62 -2.53 -6.34
C THR A 357 -9.23 -3.28 -7.60
N ALA A 358 -10.18 -3.99 -8.22
CA ALA A 358 -9.94 -4.72 -9.45
C ALA A 358 -11.20 -4.75 -10.33
N GLU A 359 -11.04 -5.13 -11.58
CA GLU A 359 -12.14 -5.55 -12.43
C GLU A 359 -12.15 -7.08 -12.53
N ASP A 360 -13.32 -7.66 -12.47
CA ASP A 360 -13.50 -9.08 -12.80
C ASP A 360 -13.59 -9.29 -14.34
N GLU A 361 -13.73 -10.55 -14.75
CA GLU A 361 -13.82 -10.91 -16.17
C GLU A 361 -15.06 -10.30 -16.87
N GLN A 362 -16.12 -10.00 -16.09
CA GLN A 362 -17.35 -9.38 -16.55
C GLN A 362 -17.26 -7.84 -16.52
N LYS A 363 -16.08 -7.28 -16.20
CA LYS A 363 -15.84 -5.83 -16.04
C LYS A 363 -16.59 -5.17 -14.90
N ASN A 364 -17.06 -5.95 -13.92
CA ASN A 364 -17.55 -5.38 -12.68
C ASN A 364 -16.37 -4.84 -11.87
N ARG A 365 -16.53 -3.65 -11.29
CA ARG A 365 -15.53 -3.06 -10.40
C ARG A 365 -15.73 -3.53 -8.97
N TRP A 366 -14.66 -3.96 -8.34
CA TRP A 366 -14.61 -4.42 -6.96
C TRP A 366 -13.74 -3.52 -6.10
N LEU A 367 -14.09 -3.42 -4.81
CA LEU A 367 -13.30 -2.78 -3.75
C LEU A 367 -13.16 -3.75 -2.59
N TYR A 368 -11.93 -3.94 -2.11
CA TYR A 368 -11.57 -4.83 -1.00
C TYR A 368 -11.00 -4.01 0.14
N VAL A 369 -11.61 -4.12 1.31
CA VAL A 369 -11.37 -3.27 2.48
C VAL A 369 -10.87 -4.12 3.64
N PRO A 370 -9.66 -3.88 4.16
CA PRO A 370 -9.18 -4.55 5.37
C PRO A 370 -9.85 -3.93 6.59
N ALA A 371 -10.58 -4.73 7.34
CA ALA A 371 -11.35 -4.30 8.52
C ALA A 371 -10.84 -5.01 9.77
N LEU A 372 -10.49 -4.24 10.81
CA LEU A 372 -10.07 -4.71 12.12
C LEU A 372 -11.26 -4.62 13.09
N GLY A 373 -11.61 -5.74 13.70
CA GLY A 373 -12.75 -5.90 14.59
C GLY A 373 -13.95 -6.57 13.93
N VAL A 374 -14.98 -6.79 14.70
CA VAL A 374 -16.23 -7.42 14.28
C VAL A 374 -16.99 -6.54 13.29
N ALA A 375 -17.57 -7.14 12.26
CA ALA A 375 -18.46 -6.45 11.34
C ALA A 375 -19.63 -5.82 12.11
N ALA A 376 -19.93 -4.55 11.82
CA ALA A 376 -21.00 -3.80 12.47
C ALA A 376 -22.38 -4.45 12.25
N SER A 377 -23.25 -4.32 13.20
CA SER A 377 -24.62 -4.91 13.17
C SER A 377 -25.43 -4.44 11.97
N GLY A 378 -25.18 -3.21 11.50
CA GLY A 378 -25.76 -2.60 10.30
C GLY A 378 -25.13 -3.01 8.97
N ALA A 379 -23.94 -3.60 8.99
CA ALA A 379 -23.21 -4.03 7.79
C ALA A 379 -23.74 -5.39 7.31
N LYS A 380 -24.62 -5.37 6.31
CA LYS A 380 -25.25 -6.58 5.77
C LYS A 380 -24.51 -7.07 4.54
N PHE A 381 -23.85 -8.20 4.65
CA PHE A 381 -23.18 -8.88 3.54
C PHE A 381 -23.95 -10.16 3.17
N PRO A 382 -24.25 -10.38 1.88
CA PRO A 382 -24.99 -11.57 1.44
C PRO A 382 -24.18 -12.87 1.61
N VAL A 383 -22.84 -12.78 1.60
CA VAL A 383 -21.95 -13.93 1.78
C VAL A 383 -21.01 -13.68 2.96
N THR A 384 -20.97 -14.63 3.89
CA THR A 384 -20.02 -14.66 5.01
C THR A 384 -19.25 -15.98 4.98
N ASN A 385 -17.92 -15.91 5.06
CA ASN A 385 -17.05 -17.09 5.01
C ASN A 385 -16.59 -17.50 6.44
N GLY A 386 -17.50 -17.47 7.39
CA GLY A 386 -17.32 -17.79 8.81
C GLY A 386 -17.47 -16.57 9.71
N ASP A 387 -17.37 -16.79 11.02
CA ASP A 387 -17.33 -15.72 12.01
C ASP A 387 -15.97 -15.01 11.93
N ALA A 388 -15.95 -13.69 12.02
CA ALA A 388 -14.74 -12.88 11.93
C ALA A 388 -14.65 -11.89 13.11
N PRO A 389 -14.36 -12.39 14.32
CA PRO A 389 -14.34 -11.56 15.53
C PRO A 389 -13.13 -10.62 15.61
N ASN A 390 -12.01 -10.96 14.96
CA ASN A 390 -10.78 -10.17 15.03
C ASN A 390 -10.59 -9.22 13.85
N GLY A 391 -11.17 -9.55 12.70
CA GLY A 391 -11.08 -8.77 11.48
C GLY A 391 -11.28 -9.60 10.23
N SER A 392 -11.39 -8.94 9.09
CA SER A 392 -11.68 -9.57 7.80
C SER A 392 -11.33 -8.68 6.62
N ILE A 393 -11.31 -9.27 5.44
CA ILE A 393 -11.45 -8.51 4.19
C ILE A 393 -12.95 -8.40 3.88
N MET A 394 -13.43 -7.19 3.69
CA MET A 394 -14.80 -6.89 3.26
C MET A 394 -14.78 -6.49 1.79
N ALA A 395 -15.56 -7.17 0.96
CA ALA A 395 -15.62 -6.88 -0.47
C ALA A 395 -16.94 -6.23 -0.87
N PHE A 396 -16.81 -5.28 -1.77
CA PHE A 396 -17.92 -4.52 -2.33
C PHE A 396 -17.86 -4.55 -3.85
N ARG A 397 -19.01 -4.71 -4.47
CA ARG A 397 -19.16 -4.42 -5.89
C ARG A 397 -19.49 -2.93 -6.05
N ILE A 398 -18.73 -2.24 -6.90
CA ILE A 398 -18.99 -0.83 -7.18
C ILE A 398 -19.99 -0.75 -8.34
N GLU A 399 -21.15 -0.21 -8.07
CA GLU A 399 -22.25 -0.06 -9.03
C GLU A 399 -22.64 1.40 -9.18
N GLU A 400 -23.29 1.73 -10.28
CA GLU A 400 -23.95 3.01 -10.43
C GLU A 400 -25.39 2.93 -9.87
N LYS A 401 -25.70 3.78 -8.92
CA LYS A 401 -27.03 3.92 -8.36
C LYS A 401 -27.43 5.38 -8.38
N ASP A 402 -28.54 5.68 -9.04
CA ASP A 402 -29.05 7.07 -9.21
C ASP A 402 -27.99 8.02 -9.79
N GLY A 403 -27.18 7.54 -10.77
CA GLY A 403 -26.13 8.29 -11.43
C GLY A 403 -24.86 8.55 -10.61
N LYS A 404 -24.72 7.89 -9.44
CA LYS A 404 -23.58 7.98 -8.54
C LYS A 404 -22.97 6.60 -8.27
N PRO A 405 -21.65 6.51 -8.03
CA PRO A 405 -21.03 5.27 -7.60
C PRO A 405 -21.51 4.90 -6.20
N ALA A 406 -21.78 3.62 -5.98
CA ALA A 406 -22.15 3.05 -4.68
C ALA A 406 -21.37 1.77 -4.42
N ALA A 407 -20.89 1.57 -3.20
CA ALA A 407 -20.26 0.33 -2.77
C ALA A 407 -21.32 -0.62 -2.20
N ILE A 408 -21.64 -1.65 -2.96
CA ILE A 408 -22.65 -2.66 -2.62
C ILE A 408 -21.97 -3.82 -1.92
N PRO A 409 -22.28 -4.14 -0.65
CA PRO A 409 -21.68 -5.25 0.08
C PRO A 409 -21.85 -6.58 -0.68
N ALA A 410 -20.79 -7.35 -0.78
CA ALA A 410 -20.77 -8.63 -1.48
C ALA A 410 -20.40 -9.80 -0.56
N TRP A 411 -19.23 -9.75 0.06
CA TRP A 411 -18.79 -10.82 0.94
C TRP A 411 -17.83 -10.34 2.04
N ILE A 412 -17.74 -11.12 3.13
CA ILE A 412 -16.73 -11.03 4.19
C ILE A 412 -15.91 -12.30 4.18
N SER A 413 -14.59 -12.18 4.30
CA SER A 413 -13.66 -13.32 4.42
C SER A 413 -13.82 -14.02 5.77
N ARG A 414 -13.05 -15.09 5.94
CA ARG A 414 -12.81 -15.69 7.25
C ARG A 414 -12.17 -14.70 8.23
N ASP A 415 -12.10 -15.09 9.50
CA ASP A 415 -11.40 -14.34 10.55
C ASP A 415 -9.90 -14.17 10.27
N MET A 416 -9.41 -12.97 10.49
CA MET A 416 -8.02 -12.56 10.34
C MET A 416 -7.63 -11.61 11.47
N ASN A 417 -6.48 -11.85 12.09
CA ASN A 417 -5.93 -10.90 13.05
C ASN A 417 -5.27 -9.73 12.30
N LEU A 418 -5.84 -8.53 12.41
CA LEU A 418 -5.39 -7.32 11.75
C LEU A 418 -5.01 -7.58 10.29
N PRO A 419 -5.99 -7.73 9.39
CA PRO A 419 -5.71 -7.97 7.98
C PRO A 419 -4.91 -6.82 7.40
N GLU A 420 -3.76 -7.14 6.79
CA GLU A 420 -2.98 -6.15 6.05
C GLU A 420 -3.66 -5.76 4.74
N PRO A 421 -3.28 -4.62 4.12
CA PRO A 421 -3.81 -4.22 2.82
C PRO A 421 -3.77 -5.37 1.80
N PRO A 422 -4.92 -5.76 1.23
CA PRO A 422 -4.98 -6.84 0.27
C PRO A 422 -4.41 -6.42 -1.08
N ILE A 423 -4.08 -7.42 -1.92
CA ILE A 423 -3.74 -7.22 -3.33
C ILE A 423 -4.55 -8.17 -4.21
N VAL A 424 -4.71 -7.82 -5.48
CA VAL A 424 -5.53 -8.60 -6.42
C VAL A 424 -4.75 -8.97 -7.67
N ALA A 425 -4.81 -10.25 -8.05
CA ALA A 425 -4.24 -10.77 -9.29
C ALA A 425 -4.94 -12.08 -9.69
N GLY A 426 -5.09 -12.37 -10.97
CA GLY A 426 -5.63 -13.64 -11.49
C GLY A 426 -7.01 -14.05 -10.95
N GLY A 427 -7.83 -13.08 -10.53
CA GLY A 427 -9.13 -13.35 -9.89
C GLY A 427 -9.03 -13.80 -8.43
N LEU A 428 -7.85 -13.62 -7.80
CA LEU A 428 -7.58 -13.90 -6.40
C LEU A 428 -7.36 -12.60 -5.62
N VAL A 429 -7.83 -12.57 -4.37
CA VAL A 429 -7.44 -11.57 -3.36
C VAL A 429 -6.43 -12.22 -2.43
N PHE A 430 -5.20 -11.73 -2.41
CA PHE A 430 -4.19 -12.13 -1.45
C PHE A 430 -4.24 -11.18 -0.26
N ALA A 431 -4.24 -11.72 0.95
CA ALA A 431 -4.25 -10.96 2.19
C ALA A 431 -3.45 -11.69 3.29
N ILE A 432 -2.91 -10.91 4.22
CA ILE A 432 -2.16 -11.44 5.37
C ILE A 432 -2.96 -11.17 6.65
N SER A 433 -3.17 -12.21 7.45
CA SER A 433 -3.43 -12.10 8.87
C SER A 433 -2.09 -11.92 9.55
N ASN A 434 -1.83 -10.77 10.18
CA ASN A 434 -0.46 -10.38 10.47
C ASN A 434 0.12 -10.95 11.80
N GLY A 435 -0.72 -11.42 12.72
CA GLY A 435 -0.27 -12.01 13.99
C GLY A 435 0.21 -11.00 15.04
N GLU A 436 0.13 -9.71 14.75
CA GLU A 436 0.55 -8.63 15.65
C GLU A 436 -0.43 -8.43 16.82
N PHE A 437 0.07 -7.96 17.96
CA PHE A 437 -0.76 -7.33 18.98
C PHE A 437 -1.12 -5.91 18.51
N ALA A 438 -2.26 -5.79 17.84
CA ALA A 438 -2.66 -4.56 17.15
C ALA A 438 -3.04 -3.43 18.11
N ARG A 439 -3.52 -3.74 19.32
CA ARG A 439 -4.02 -2.73 20.26
C ARG A 439 -2.93 -1.76 20.67
N GLN A 440 -3.20 -0.46 20.50
CA GLN A 440 -2.23 0.61 20.75
C GLN A 440 -2.26 1.11 22.19
N ALA A 441 -3.44 1.15 22.84
CA ALA A 441 -3.63 1.70 24.16
C ALA A 441 -4.06 0.63 25.20
N LYS A 442 -3.61 0.81 26.43
CA LYS A 442 -3.95 -0.07 27.57
C LYS A 442 -5.41 0.13 28.01
N ASP A 443 -5.90 1.37 27.90
CA ASP A 443 -7.22 1.79 28.30
C ASP A 443 -7.70 2.98 27.44
N ASN A 444 -8.90 3.46 27.72
CA ASN A 444 -9.51 4.60 27.01
C ASN A 444 -8.97 5.98 27.47
N ASN A 445 -8.01 6.02 28.41
CA ASN A 445 -7.40 7.25 28.93
C ASN A 445 -6.06 7.58 28.26
N GLY A 446 -5.69 6.85 27.20
CA GLY A 446 -4.51 7.13 26.38
C GLY A 446 -3.19 6.55 26.87
N GLY A 447 -3.19 5.65 27.85
CA GLY A 447 -1.99 4.90 28.25
C GLY A 447 -1.53 3.98 27.11
N LEU A 448 -0.48 4.35 26.38
CA LEU A 448 0.02 3.57 25.25
C LEU A 448 0.83 2.35 25.73
N TYR A 449 0.76 1.26 24.97
CA TYR A 449 1.72 0.17 25.08
C TYR A 449 3.08 0.61 24.53
N THR A 450 4.15 0.12 25.15
CA THR A 450 5.51 0.29 24.60
C THR A 450 5.72 -0.64 23.41
N SER A 451 6.74 -0.38 22.60
CA SER A 451 7.15 -1.31 21.53
C SER A 451 7.49 -2.69 22.09
N ALA A 452 8.19 -2.75 23.20
CA ALA A 452 8.53 -4.01 23.87
C ALA A 452 7.28 -4.77 24.32
N ASP A 453 6.27 -4.08 24.88
CA ASP A 453 4.98 -4.70 25.24
C ASP A 453 4.31 -5.30 24.00
N ARG A 454 4.27 -4.57 22.88
CA ARG A 454 3.60 -5.02 21.65
C ARG A 454 4.32 -6.19 20.99
N VAL A 455 5.65 -6.16 20.96
CA VAL A 455 6.47 -7.28 20.46
C VAL A 455 6.27 -8.53 21.35
N ALA A 456 6.30 -8.37 22.67
CA ALA A 456 6.13 -9.51 23.60
C ALA A 456 4.72 -10.10 23.58
N LYS A 457 3.70 -9.29 23.25
CA LYS A 457 2.28 -9.67 23.26
C LYS A 457 1.74 -10.09 21.88
N HIS A 458 2.60 -10.25 20.86
CA HIS A 458 2.11 -10.70 19.55
C HIS A 458 1.20 -11.93 19.72
N VAL A 459 0.09 -11.95 18.99
CA VAL A 459 -0.98 -12.93 19.24
C VAL A 459 -0.86 -14.18 18.39
N GLY A 460 0.06 -14.17 17.41
CA GLY A 460 0.27 -15.29 16.51
C GLY A 460 1.43 -15.04 15.56
N HIS A 461 1.33 -15.63 14.39
CA HIS A 461 2.27 -15.50 13.28
C HIS A 461 1.53 -15.02 12.03
N ALA A 462 2.29 -14.58 11.03
CA ALA A 462 1.73 -14.17 9.76
C ALA A 462 1.19 -15.36 8.97
N VAL A 463 -0.01 -15.21 8.41
CA VAL A 463 -0.61 -16.21 7.51
C VAL A 463 -1.04 -15.53 6.23
N LEU A 464 -0.49 -15.99 5.10
CA LEU A 464 -0.92 -15.55 3.77
C LEU A 464 -2.14 -16.38 3.33
N TYR A 465 -3.20 -15.70 2.92
CA TYR A 465 -4.39 -16.30 2.33
C TYR A 465 -4.54 -15.88 0.87
N ALA A 466 -5.12 -16.74 0.04
CA ALA A 466 -5.71 -16.40 -1.24
C ALA A 466 -7.19 -16.70 -1.22
N PHE A 467 -8.01 -15.69 -1.50
CA PHE A 467 -9.47 -15.81 -1.59
C PHE A 467 -9.92 -15.66 -3.04
N ASP A 468 -10.99 -16.36 -3.41
CA ASP A 468 -11.72 -16.05 -4.65
C ASP A 468 -12.24 -14.62 -4.59
N ALA A 469 -11.87 -13.79 -5.55
CA ALA A 469 -12.15 -12.36 -5.54
C ALA A 469 -13.64 -12.02 -5.58
N THR A 470 -14.50 -12.92 -6.08
CA THR A 470 -15.94 -12.68 -6.22
C THR A 470 -16.79 -13.25 -5.09
N THR A 471 -16.26 -14.25 -4.35
CA THR A 471 -17.02 -14.95 -3.30
C THR A 471 -16.41 -14.89 -1.92
N GLY A 472 -15.13 -14.49 -1.82
CA GLY A 472 -14.36 -14.48 -0.56
C GLY A 472 -14.00 -15.88 -0.05
N LYS A 473 -14.31 -16.94 -0.81
CA LYS A 473 -13.98 -18.30 -0.41
C LYS A 473 -12.46 -18.48 -0.37
N GLU A 474 -11.95 -19.03 0.74
CA GLU A 474 -10.55 -19.40 0.87
C GLU A 474 -10.18 -20.49 -0.15
N LEU A 475 -9.15 -20.25 -0.92
CA LEU A 475 -8.58 -21.19 -1.87
C LEU A 475 -7.19 -21.66 -1.46
N TYR A 476 -6.47 -20.83 -0.67
CA TYR A 476 -5.14 -21.15 -0.15
C TYR A 476 -4.91 -20.51 1.20
N SER A 477 -4.12 -21.20 2.04
CA SER A 477 -3.56 -20.71 3.29
C SER A 477 -2.12 -21.18 3.43
N SER A 478 -1.20 -20.30 3.83
CA SER A 478 0.19 -20.67 4.13
C SER A 478 0.33 -21.43 5.47
N GLY A 479 -0.70 -21.44 6.31
CA GLY A 479 -0.66 -22.08 7.63
C GLY A 479 0.54 -21.60 8.45
N GLU A 480 1.27 -22.52 9.07
CA GLU A 480 2.42 -22.29 9.98
C GLU A 480 3.74 -21.99 9.24
N THR A 481 3.72 -21.72 7.93
CA THR A 481 4.95 -21.55 7.12
C THR A 481 5.79 -20.36 7.56
N MET A 482 5.15 -19.30 8.05
CA MET A 482 5.81 -18.09 8.54
C MET A 482 5.71 -18.00 10.06
N PRO A 483 6.74 -18.37 10.83
CA PRO A 483 6.65 -18.46 12.29
C PRO A 483 6.67 -17.12 13.02
N SER A 484 6.93 -16.02 12.31
CA SER A 484 6.92 -14.66 12.85
C SER A 484 5.72 -13.86 12.33
N TRP A 485 5.43 -12.74 12.98
CA TRP A 485 4.37 -11.81 12.63
C TRP A 485 4.86 -10.71 11.67
N THR A 486 3.95 -9.89 11.16
CA THR A 486 4.25 -8.71 10.35
C THR A 486 3.73 -7.44 11.03
N HIS A 487 4.21 -6.26 10.58
CA HIS A 487 3.69 -4.96 11.01
C HIS A 487 3.45 -4.08 9.80
N PHE A 488 2.31 -4.23 9.14
CA PHE A 488 1.95 -3.48 7.94
C PHE A 488 3.05 -3.49 6.87
N SER A 489 3.75 -4.61 6.73
CA SER A 489 4.83 -4.76 5.75
C SER A 489 4.31 -4.74 4.33
N GLY A 490 3.08 -5.22 4.11
CA GLY A 490 2.48 -5.35 2.78
C GLY A 490 2.98 -6.57 2.01
N ILE A 491 2.34 -6.79 0.88
CA ILE A 491 2.60 -7.88 -0.06
C ILE A 491 2.87 -7.32 -1.45
N SER A 492 3.60 -8.07 -2.27
CA SER A 492 3.72 -7.81 -3.71
C SER A 492 3.55 -9.10 -4.51
N ILE A 493 3.23 -8.96 -5.79
CA ILE A 493 3.07 -10.10 -6.70
C ILE A 493 3.68 -9.80 -8.05
N SER A 494 4.42 -10.76 -8.62
CA SER A 494 5.06 -10.64 -9.93
C SER A 494 5.55 -12.02 -10.37
N GLY A 495 5.49 -12.32 -11.66
CA GLY A 495 6.02 -13.55 -12.25
C GLY A 495 5.52 -14.84 -11.58
N GLY A 496 4.23 -14.92 -11.25
CA GLY A 496 3.64 -16.09 -10.58
C GLY A 496 4.07 -16.24 -9.11
N LYS A 497 4.62 -15.22 -8.48
CA LYS A 497 5.14 -15.26 -7.10
C LYS A 497 4.58 -14.16 -6.23
N VAL A 498 4.10 -14.52 -5.04
CA VAL A 498 3.69 -13.59 -3.97
C VAL A 498 4.81 -13.47 -2.96
N PHE A 499 5.25 -12.26 -2.67
CA PHE A 499 6.35 -11.98 -1.75
C PHE A 499 5.82 -11.35 -0.46
N VAL A 500 6.31 -11.86 0.67
CA VAL A 500 5.93 -11.44 2.02
C VAL A 500 7.17 -11.23 2.86
N THR A 501 7.16 -10.21 3.72
CA THR A 501 8.22 -9.98 4.72
C THR A 501 7.68 -10.13 6.14
N THR A 502 8.51 -10.58 7.07
CA THR A 502 8.14 -10.76 8.48
C THR A 502 9.07 -9.99 9.42
N TYR A 503 8.63 -9.79 10.66
CA TYR A 503 9.32 -8.97 11.66
C TYR A 503 10.72 -9.52 12.00
N ASP A 504 10.93 -10.82 11.94
CA ASP A 504 12.22 -11.50 12.13
C ASP A 504 13.18 -11.40 10.94
N SER A 505 12.95 -10.41 10.05
CA SER A 505 13.79 -10.11 8.88
C SER A 505 13.90 -11.26 7.87
N ASN A 506 12.84 -12.05 7.72
CA ASN A 506 12.72 -13.03 6.65
C ASN A 506 11.86 -12.49 5.50
N ILE A 507 12.19 -12.95 4.30
CA ILE A 507 11.45 -12.71 3.07
C ILE A 507 11.05 -14.08 2.52
N TYR A 508 9.81 -14.20 2.12
CA TYR A 508 9.21 -15.43 1.60
C TYR A 508 8.68 -15.20 0.20
N ALA A 509 8.83 -16.18 -0.68
CA ALA A 509 8.10 -16.25 -1.95
C ALA A 509 7.18 -17.47 -1.96
N PHE A 510 5.95 -17.23 -2.34
CA PHE A 510 4.93 -18.28 -2.53
C PHE A 510 4.51 -18.29 -4.00
N GLY A 511 4.37 -19.46 -4.59
CA GLY A 511 3.98 -19.65 -5.99
C GLY A 511 3.63 -21.09 -6.25
N LEU A 512 3.45 -21.46 -7.53
CA LEU A 512 3.19 -22.84 -7.89
C LEU A 512 4.45 -23.69 -7.67
N LYS A 513 4.30 -24.80 -6.97
CA LYS A 513 5.37 -25.80 -6.87
C LYS A 513 5.42 -26.59 -8.18
N GLU A 514 6.60 -26.72 -8.74
CA GLU A 514 6.86 -27.61 -9.89
C GLU A 514 6.60 -29.08 -9.55
#